data_48a233e8ccb99a4b0a93753c3933bfb0
#
_entry.id   48a233e8ccb99a4b0a93753c3933bfb0
#
_cell.length_a   1.000
_cell.length_b   1.000
_cell.length_c   1.000
_cell.angle_alpha   90.00
_cell.angle_beta   90.00
_cell.angle_gamma   90.00
#
_symmetry.space_group_name_H-M   'P 1'
#
loop_
_entity.id
_entity.type
_entity.pdbx_description
1 polymer ?
#
loop_
_entity_poly.entity_id
_entity_poly.type
_entity_poly.pdbx_seq_one_letter_code
_entity_poly.pdbx_strand_id
1 'polypeptide(L)'
;MLMSLNSPDLPQRYFKKTIRKNMEEITLDAEMIRLLMAIDENKNISQVARAAEMNLSQVRDVLIKLLKLELIVPVKKVVTYLEQSFIIFLKTKLSEFVGPMGEILIEDILDEMGLKIDRIPVNAAPDFVKNIAGEIPQEENRTLFEAAVFSRIPNV
;
A
#
# COMPACT_ATOMS: atom_id res chain seq x y z
N MET A 1 -22.66 -11.04 3.69
CA MET A 1 -21.55 -11.45 4.57
C MET A 1 -20.72 -10.23 4.94
N LEU A 2 -20.65 -9.94 6.21
CA LEU A 2 -19.89 -8.77 6.67
C LEU A 2 -18.39 -9.05 6.54
N MET A 3 -17.71 -8.19 5.80
CA MET A 3 -16.27 -8.22 5.69
C MET A 3 -15.64 -7.87 7.03
N SER A 4 -14.69 -8.67 7.49
CA SER A 4 -13.95 -8.35 8.70
C SER A 4 -12.94 -7.24 8.44
N LEU A 5 -13.22 -6.03 8.94
CA LEU A 5 -12.30 -4.90 8.84
C LEU A 5 -11.18 -4.97 9.87
N ASN A 6 -11.22 -5.96 10.76
CA ASN A 6 -10.15 -6.23 11.71
C ASN A 6 -9.09 -7.18 11.16
N SER A 7 -9.23 -7.59 9.92
CA SER A 7 -8.28 -8.49 9.27
C SER A 7 -6.93 -7.81 9.06
N PRO A 8 -5.79 -8.51 9.26
CA PRO A 8 -4.47 -7.94 9.01
C PRO A 8 -4.22 -7.59 7.55
N ASP A 9 -5.05 -8.05 6.62
CA ASP A 9 -4.93 -7.71 5.20
C ASP A 9 -5.72 -6.46 4.81
N LEU A 10 -6.37 -5.77 5.75
CA LEU A 10 -7.10 -4.53 5.48
C LEU A 10 -6.29 -3.50 4.69
N PRO A 11 -5.01 -3.21 5.03
CA PRO A 11 -4.24 -2.23 4.26
C PRO A 11 -4.11 -2.54 2.77
N GLN A 12 -4.27 -3.80 2.39
CA GLN A 12 -4.13 -4.24 0.99
C GLN A 12 -5.46 -4.34 0.25
N ARG A 13 -6.57 -4.07 0.93
CA ARG A 13 -7.89 -4.15 0.32
C ARG A 13 -8.21 -2.90 -0.48
N TYR A 14 -9.13 -3.07 -1.42
CA TYR A 14 -9.57 -2.02 -2.34
C TYR A 14 -11.06 -1.77 -2.17
N PHE A 15 -11.44 -0.52 -2.30
CA PHE A 15 -12.84 -0.08 -2.24
C PHE A 15 -13.09 0.92 -3.37
N LYS A 16 -14.33 1.01 -3.82
CA LYS A 16 -14.73 2.02 -4.79
C LYS A 16 -15.96 2.75 -4.30
N LYS A 17 -16.12 3.97 -4.77
CA LYS A 17 -17.30 4.78 -4.50
C LYS A 17 -18.50 4.22 -5.28
N THR A 18 -19.69 4.29 -4.67
CA THR A 18 -20.91 3.90 -5.34
C THR A 18 -21.88 5.07 -5.40
N ILE A 19 -22.77 5.02 -6.39
CA ILE A 19 -23.86 5.98 -6.50
C ILE A 19 -25.08 5.36 -5.81
N ARG A 20 -25.56 6.00 -4.75
CA ARG A 20 -26.77 5.56 -4.07
C ARG A 20 -27.99 5.82 -4.94
N LYS A 21 -28.90 4.86 -5.00
CA LYS A 21 -30.19 5.01 -5.71
C LYS A 21 -31.15 5.90 -4.95
N ASN A 22 -31.06 5.94 -3.62
CA ASN A 22 -31.90 6.79 -2.78
C ASN A 22 -31.08 7.99 -2.31
N MET A 23 -31.45 9.16 -2.78
CA MET A 23 -30.82 10.44 -2.44
C MET A 23 -31.41 11.02 -1.16
N GLU A 24 -31.53 10.20 -0.13
CA GLU A 24 -31.90 10.71 1.20
C GLU A 24 -30.77 11.56 1.76
N GLU A 25 -31.12 12.53 2.57
CA GLU A 25 -30.11 13.36 3.23
C GLU A 25 -29.19 12.50 4.08
N ILE A 26 -27.91 12.53 3.72
CA ILE A 26 -26.86 11.83 4.46
C ILE A 26 -25.99 12.88 5.10
N THR A 27 -25.83 12.78 6.42
CA THR A 27 -24.93 13.66 7.14
C THR A 27 -23.55 13.00 7.17
N LEU A 28 -22.57 13.69 6.59
CA LEU A 28 -21.17 13.25 6.59
C LEU A 28 -20.35 14.19 7.47
N ASP A 29 -19.56 13.62 8.39
CA ASP A 29 -18.59 14.40 9.14
C ASP A 29 -17.32 14.63 8.29
N ALA A 30 -16.42 15.46 8.81
CA ALA A 30 -15.20 15.84 8.08
C ALA A 30 -14.31 14.65 7.76
N GLU A 31 -14.20 13.69 8.68
CA GLU A 31 -13.39 12.49 8.46
C GLU A 31 -13.98 11.60 7.37
N MET A 32 -15.29 11.46 7.35
CA MET A 32 -15.99 10.68 6.31
C MET A 32 -15.78 11.30 4.93
N ILE A 33 -15.89 12.61 4.82
CA ILE A 33 -15.67 13.33 3.56
C ILE A 33 -14.22 13.16 3.12
N ARG A 34 -13.28 13.32 4.02
CA ARG A 34 -11.85 13.19 3.71
C ARG A 34 -11.51 11.81 3.19
N LEU A 35 -11.99 10.77 3.86
CA LEU A 35 -11.73 9.40 3.43
C LEU A 35 -12.44 9.10 2.11
N LEU A 36 -13.69 9.51 1.98
CA LEU A 36 -14.47 9.29 0.76
C LEU A 36 -13.80 9.91 -0.47
N MET A 37 -13.24 11.12 -0.31
CA MET A 37 -12.52 11.79 -1.40
C MET A 37 -11.22 11.07 -1.75
N ALA A 38 -10.58 10.42 -0.80
CA ALA A 38 -9.32 9.70 -1.01
C ALA A 38 -9.54 8.30 -1.60
N ILE A 39 -10.72 7.71 -1.43
CA ILE A 39 -11.00 6.36 -1.93
C ILE A 39 -10.98 6.33 -3.46
N ASP A 40 -10.23 5.38 -3.98
CA ASP A 40 -10.04 5.15 -5.41
C ASP A 40 -9.94 3.64 -5.61
N GLU A 41 -10.61 3.11 -6.63
CA GLU A 41 -10.60 1.65 -6.90
C GLU A 41 -9.22 1.10 -7.25
N ASN A 42 -8.29 1.98 -7.62
CA ASN A 42 -6.91 1.62 -7.96
C ASN A 42 -5.93 1.81 -6.81
N LYS A 43 -6.42 2.28 -5.65
CA LYS A 43 -5.61 2.48 -4.44
C LYS A 43 -6.09 1.56 -3.33
N ASN A 44 -5.15 0.88 -2.68
CA ASN A 44 -5.49 0.08 -1.51
C ASN A 44 -5.69 0.98 -0.28
N ILE A 45 -6.18 0.41 0.81
CA ILE A 45 -6.48 1.18 2.02
C ILE A 45 -5.22 1.82 2.62
N SER A 46 -4.06 1.19 2.51
CA SER A 46 -2.80 1.78 2.95
C SER A 46 -2.51 3.10 2.21
N GLN A 47 -2.71 3.11 0.89
CA GLN A 47 -2.53 4.30 0.06
C GLN A 47 -3.60 5.36 0.34
N VAL A 48 -4.84 4.91 0.53
CA VAL A 48 -5.96 5.80 0.86
C VAL A 48 -5.75 6.48 2.22
N ALA A 49 -5.32 5.72 3.22
CA ALA A 49 -5.04 6.25 4.56
C ALA A 49 -3.96 7.33 4.51
N ARG A 50 -2.92 7.10 3.73
CA ARG A 50 -1.84 8.07 3.54
C ARG A 50 -2.35 9.33 2.84
N ALA A 51 -3.16 9.19 1.81
CA ALA A 51 -3.74 10.31 1.08
C ALA A 51 -4.69 11.14 1.95
N ALA A 52 -5.43 10.47 2.84
CA ALA A 52 -6.35 11.14 3.77
C ALA A 52 -5.68 11.64 5.04
N GLU A 53 -4.41 11.35 5.22
CA GLU A 53 -3.65 11.69 6.44
C GLU A 53 -4.30 11.11 7.71
N MET A 54 -4.74 9.86 7.62
CA MET A 54 -5.41 9.13 8.70
C MET A 54 -4.64 7.87 9.06
N ASN A 55 -4.64 7.52 10.34
CA ASN A 55 -4.09 6.22 10.74
C ASN A 55 -5.07 5.09 10.43
N LEU A 56 -4.60 3.86 10.47
CA LEU A 56 -5.40 2.69 10.09
C LEU A 56 -6.63 2.51 10.98
N SER A 57 -6.53 2.81 12.27
CA SER A 57 -7.64 2.71 13.21
C SER A 57 -8.76 3.70 12.85
N GLN A 58 -8.40 4.95 12.54
CA GLN A 58 -9.36 5.96 12.09
C GLN A 58 -10.02 5.56 10.78
N VAL A 59 -9.22 5.07 9.83
CA VAL A 59 -9.74 4.60 8.53
C VAL A 59 -10.74 3.47 8.74
N ARG A 60 -10.42 2.51 9.60
CA ARG A 60 -11.33 1.39 9.87
C ARG A 60 -12.69 1.86 10.38
N ASP A 61 -12.69 2.76 11.36
CA ASP A 61 -13.92 3.28 11.95
C ASP A 61 -14.76 4.04 10.90
N VAL A 62 -14.12 4.84 10.06
CA VAL A 62 -14.81 5.60 9.01
C VAL A 62 -15.30 4.67 7.90
N LEU A 63 -14.52 3.65 7.52
CA LEU A 63 -14.95 2.66 6.52
C LEU A 63 -16.24 1.96 6.94
N ILE A 64 -16.36 1.61 8.22
CA ILE A 64 -17.58 0.98 8.74
C ILE A 64 -18.79 1.90 8.50
N LYS A 65 -18.64 3.18 8.80
CA LYS A 65 -19.71 4.17 8.58
C LYS A 65 -20.07 4.30 7.10
N LEU A 66 -19.06 4.39 6.23
CA LEU A 66 -19.29 4.53 4.79
C LEU A 66 -19.93 3.28 4.18
N LEU A 67 -19.55 2.10 4.65
CA LEU A 67 -20.15 0.84 4.21
C LEU A 67 -21.61 0.73 4.64
N LYS A 68 -21.94 1.15 5.86
CA LYS A 68 -23.32 1.16 6.35
C LYS A 68 -24.20 2.11 5.57
N LEU A 69 -23.65 3.22 5.11
CA LEU A 69 -24.37 4.20 4.28
C LEU A 69 -24.39 3.81 2.79
N GLU A 70 -23.77 2.69 2.43
CA GLU A 70 -23.70 2.20 1.05
C GLU A 70 -23.05 3.20 0.09
N LEU A 71 -22.11 4.01 0.59
CA LEU A 71 -21.38 4.98 -0.20
C LEU A 71 -20.13 4.39 -0.86
N ILE A 72 -19.67 3.25 -0.35
CA ILE A 72 -18.54 2.50 -0.90
C ILE A 72 -18.86 1.01 -0.91
N VAL A 73 -18.19 0.28 -1.79
CA VAL A 73 -18.27 -1.19 -1.83
C VAL A 73 -16.85 -1.76 -1.96
N PRO A 74 -16.61 -2.96 -1.41
CA PRO A 74 -15.30 -3.61 -1.60
C PRO A 74 -15.12 -4.05 -3.05
N VAL A 75 -13.87 -3.96 -3.52
CA VAL A 75 -13.47 -4.41 -4.85
C VAL A 75 -12.60 -5.65 -4.68
N LYS A 76 -12.98 -6.73 -5.35
CA LYS A 76 -12.14 -7.92 -5.42
C LYS A 76 -11.09 -7.71 -6.49
N LYS A 77 -9.83 -7.55 -6.07
CA LYS A 77 -8.70 -7.59 -6.99
C LYS A 77 -7.87 -8.82 -6.69
N VAL A 78 -7.41 -9.46 -7.74
CA VAL A 78 -6.40 -10.51 -7.61
C VAL A 78 -5.11 -9.83 -7.21
N VAL A 79 -4.62 -10.10 -6.00
CA VAL A 79 -3.35 -9.54 -5.52
C VAL A 79 -2.25 -10.44 -6.04
N THR A 80 -1.36 -9.85 -6.87
CA THR A 80 -0.16 -10.52 -7.35
C THR A 80 1.00 -10.10 -6.46
N TYR A 81 1.79 -11.08 -6.02
CA TYR A 81 2.94 -10.84 -5.16
C TYR A 81 4.23 -10.91 -5.94
N LEU A 82 5.26 -10.21 -5.45
CA LEU A 82 6.59 -10.27 -6.04
C LEU A 82 7.14 -11.70 -5.94
N GLU A 83 7.77 -12.16 -7.01
CA GLU A 83 8.41 -13.46 -7.05
C GLU A 83 9.68 -13.46 -6.22
N GLN A 84 10.06 -14.63 -5.71
CA GLN A 84 11.27 -14.77 -4.93
C GLN A 84 12.53 -14.41 -5.72
N SER A 85 12.53 -14.67 -7.02
CA SER A 85 13.64 -14.27 -7.89
C SER A 85 13.88 -12.76 -7.89
N PHE A 86 12.79 -11.97 -7.85
CA PHE A 86 12.91 -10.52 -7.72
C PHE A 86 13.50 -10.12 -6.37
N ILE A 87 13.07 -10.76 -5.30
CA ILE A 87 13.56 -10.48 -3.94
C ILE A 87 15.06 -10.79 -3.85
N ILE A 88 15.49 -11.91 -4.43
CA ILE A 88 16.91 -12.28 -4.46
C ILE A 88 17.72 -11.24 -5.24
N PHE A 89 17.20 -10.81 -6.39
CA PHE A 89 17.84 -9.77 -7.20
C PHE A 89 17.95 -8.46 -6.42
N LEU A 90 16.87 -8.05 -5.74
CA LEU A 90 16.85 -6.84 -4.92
C LEU A 90 17.90 -6.89 -3.83
N LYS A 91 17.99 -7.99 -3.08
CA LYS A 91 18.97 -8.19 -2.03
C LYS A 91 20.40 -8.13 -2.56
N THR A 92 20.64 -8.79 -3.69
CA THR A 92 21.96 -8.82 -4.34
C THR A 92 22.39 -7.42 -4.75
N LYS A 93 21.49 -6.68 -5.41
CA LYS A 93 21.77 -5.30 -5.83
C LYS A 93 22.01 -4.38 -4.66
N LEU A 94 21.17 -4.47 -3.63
CA LEU A 94 21.33 -3.62 -2.45
C LEU A 94 22.67 -3.89 -1.74
N SER A 95 23.09 -5.15 -1.66
CA SER A 95 24.35 -5.54 -1.06
C SER A 95 25.57 -4.96 -1.77
N GLU A 96 25.46 -4.69 -3.08
CA GLU A 96 26.54 -4.04 -3.83
C GLU A 96 26.80 -2.61 -3.35
N PHE A 97 25.79 -1.94 -2.79
CA PHE A 97 25.86 -0.54 -2.37
C PHE A 97 26.04 -0.37 -0.86
N VAL A 98 25.43 -1.24 -0.05
CA VAL A 98 25.43 -1.09 1.41
C VAL A 98 26.05 -2.30 2.13
N GLY A 99 26.49 -3.30 1.40
CA GLY A 99 27.10 -4.50 1.98
C GLY A 99 26.15 -5.30 2.87
N PRO A 100 26.62 -5.85 3.99
CA PRO A 100 25.81 -6.74 4.83
C PRO A 100 24.62 -6.04 5.51
N MET A 101 24.58 -4.72 5.50
CA MET A 101 23.45 -3.97 6.05
C MET A 101 22.19 -4.08 5.21
N GLY A 102 22.28 -4.59 3.98
CA GLY A 102 21.15 -4.66 3.05
C GLY A 102 19.96 -5.43 3.59
N GLU A 103 20.19 -6.58 4.20
CA GLU A 103 19.08 -7.38 4.75
C GLU A 103 18.38 -6.67 5.90
N ILE A 104 19.12 -6.01 6.77
CA ILE A 104 18.57 -5.25 7.90
C ILE A 104 17.70 -4.09 7.38
N LEU A 105 18.20 -3.37 6.36
CA LEU A 105 17.45 -2.28 5.76
C LEU A 105 16.13 -2.77 5.14
N ILE A 106 16.16 -3.91 4.46
CA ILE A 106 14.94 -4.48 3.87
C ILE A 106 13.94 -4.84 4.96
N GLU A 107 14.39 -5.49 6.03
CA GLU A 107 13.52 -5.86 7.15
C GLU A 107 12.88 -4.63 7.81
N ASP A 108 13.67 -3.59 8.06
CA ASP A 108 13.19 -2.36 8.67
C ASP A 108 12.14 -1.67 7.80
N ILE A 109 12.38 -1.57 6.49
CA ILE A 109 11.44 -0.97 5.56
C ILE A 109 10.14 -1.78 5.48
N LEU A 110 10.24 -3.11 5.44
CA LEU A 110 9.07 -3.98 5.44
C LEU A 110 8.22 -3.78 6.69
N ASP A 111 8.87 -3.69 7.86
CA ASP A 111 8.16 -3.44 9.12
C ASP A 111 7.46 -2.09 9.10
N GLU A 112 8.12 -1.04 8.61
CA GLU A 112 7.53 0.29 8.50
C GLU A 112 6.33 0.31 7.57
N MET A 113 6.37 -0.48 6.50
CA MET A 113 5.29 -0.56 5.51
C MET A 113 4.21 -1.58 5.90
N GLY A 114 4.40 -2.34 6.95
CA GLY A 114 3.46 -3.40 7.35
C GLY A 114 3.42 -4.58 6.39
N LEU A 115 4.53 -4.85 5.70
CA LEU A 115 4.63 -5.92 4.71
C LEU A 115 5.49 -7.07 5.22
N LYS A 116 5.28 -8.24 4.61
CA LYS A 116 6.11 -9.43 4.87
C LYS A 116 6.89 -9.79 3.61
N ILE A 117 8.13 -10.27 3.80
CA ILE A 117 9.06 -10.56 2.69
C ILE A 117 8.52 -11.57 1.69
N ASP A 118 7.70 -12.51 2.14
CA ASP A 118 7.11 -13.56 1.31
C ASP A 118 5.79 -13.14 0.65
N ARG A 119 5.27 -11.96 0.95
CA ARG A 119 3.96 -11.50 0.51
C ARG A 119 3.96 -10.01 0.19
N ILE A 120 4.88 -9.57 -0.66
CA ILE A 120 4.95 -8.17 -1.08
C ILE A 120 4.09 -7.99 -2.32
N PRO A 121 2.98 -7.24 -2.25
CA PRO A 121 2.15 -6.99 -3.43
C PRO A 121 2.93 -6.25 -4.51
N VAL A 122 2.72 -6.62 -5.76
CA VAL A 122 3.40 -5.98 -6.90
C VAL A 122 3.13 -4.47 -6.91
N ASN A 123 1.91 -4.05 -6.56
CA ASN A 123 1.56 -2.64 -6.53
C ASN A 123 2.27 -1.84 -5.43
N ALA A 124 2.80 -2.51 -4.41
CA ALA A 124 3.60 -1.86 -3.36
C ALA A 124 5.10 -1.78 -3.73
N ALA A 125 5.51 -2.48 -4.79
CA ALA A 125 6.93 -2.55 -5.17
C ALA A 125 7.57 -1.19 -5.44
N PRO A 126 6.95 -0.25 -6.18
CA PRO A 126 7.57 1.05 -6.42
C PRO A 126 7.87 1.81 -5.13
N ASP A 127 6.94 1.87 -4.19
CA ASP A 127 7.15 2.55 -2.91
C ASP A 127 8.21 1.83 -2.06
N PHE A 128 8.16 0.49 -2.06
CA PHE A 128 9.13 -0.34 -1.35
C PHE A 128 10.55 -0.06 -1.85
N VAL A 129 10.75 -0.06 -3.15
CA VAL A 129 12.07 0.20 -3.77
C VAL A 129 12.53 1.62 -3.47
N LYS A 130 11.65 2.61 -3.56
CA LYS A 130 12.00 4.00 -3.24
C LYS A 130 12.42 4.17 -1.78
N ASN A 131 11.73 3.53 -0.87
CA ASN A 131 12.05 3.60 0.55
C ASN A 131 13.42 2.97 0.84
N ILE A 132 13.72 1.84 0.19
CA ILE A 132 15.03 1.20 0.31
C ILE A 132 16.12 2.11 -0.27
N ALA A 133 15.88 2.65 -1.46
CA ALA A 133 16.86 3.55 -2.11
C ALA A 133 17.17 4.77 -1.26
N GLY A 134 16.17 5.29 -0.54
CA GLY A 134 16.36 6.42 0.37
C GLY A 134 17.36 6.18 1.48
N GLU A 135 17.62 4.92 1.82
CA GLU A 135 18.59 4.55 2.85
C GLU A 135 20.03 4.42 2.31
N ILE A 136 20.22 4.51 0.99
CA ILE A 136 21.54 4.50 0.37
C ILE A 136 22.14 5.90 0.52
N PRO A 137 23.33 6.05 1.17
CA PRO A 137 23.85 7.39 1.51
C PRO A 137 24.21 8.26 0.33
N GLN A 138 24.69 7.67 -0.77
CA GLN A 138 25.16 8.44 -1.92
C GLN A 138 24.08 8.52 -2.99
N GLU A 139 23.80 9.74 -3.47
CA GLU A 139 22.77 9.98 -4.46
C GLU A 139 23.01 9.23 -5.78
N GLU A 140 24.26 9.15 -6.24
CA GLU A 140 24.60 8.41 -7.45
C GLU A 140 24.24 6.92 -7.31
N ASN A 141 24.50 6.34 -6.14
CA ASN A 141 24.18 4.95 -5.86
C ASN A 141 22.69 4.71 -5.79
N ARG A 142 21.93 5.67 -5.23
CA ARG A 142 20.46 5.61 -5.23
C ARG A 142 19.91 5.54 -6.64
N THR A 143 20.40 6.40 -7.52
CA THR A 143 19.96 6.45 -8.92
C THR A 143 20.29 5.16 -9.65
N LEU A 144 21.50 4.61 -9.46
CA LEU A 144 21.90 3.35 -10.06
C LEU A 144 21.06 2.18 -9.56
N PHE A 145 20.81 2.14 -8.25
CA PHE A 145 19.98 1.10 -7.64
C PHE A 145 18.55 1.16 -8.16
N GLU A 146 17.94 2.34 -8.14
CA GLU A 146 16.59 2.52 -8.65
C GLU A 146 16.46 2.12 -10.12
N ALA A 147 17.37 2.56 -10.97
CA ALA A 147 17.33 2.21 -12.37
C ALA A 147 17.42 0.70 -12.60
N ALA A 148 18.32 0.02 -11.88
CA ALA A 148 18.49 -1.42 -12.00
C ALA A 148 17.26 -2.20 -11.53
N VAL A 149 16.66 -1.77 -10.41
CA VAL A 149 15.57 -2.52 -9.79
C VAL A 149 14.22 -2.19 -10.42
N PHE A 150 13.95 -0.91 -10.75
CA PHE A 150 12.68 -0.53 -11.39
C PHE A 150 12.48 -1.20 -12.73
N SER A 151 13.56 -1.44 -13.48
CA SER A 151 13.47 -2.13 -14.77
C SER A 151 12.97 -3.58 -14.64
N ARG A 152 13.06 -4.15 -13.46
CA ARG A 152 12.64 -5.53 -13.19
C ARG A 152 11.32 -5.64 -12.43
N ILE A 153 10.72 -4.53 -12.02
CA ILE A 153 9.40 -4.58 -11.38
C ILE A 153 8.37 -5.04 -12.40
N PRO A 154 7.59 -6.10 -12.10
CA PRO A 154 6.57 -6.55 -13.04
C PRO A 154 5.53 -5.47 -13.31
N ASN A 155 5.15 -5.33 -14.58
CA ASN A 155 4.03 -4.47 -14.95
C ASN A 155 2.72 -5.22 -14.65
N VAL A 156 1.83 -4.54 -13.97
CA VAL A 156 0.52 -5.06 -13.64
C VAL A 156 -0.53 -4.49 -14.58
#